data_5c5f6f15b4bf81990d511d10bdd0cfa8
#
_entry.id   5c5f6f15b4bf81990d511d10bdd0cfa8
#
_cell.length_a   1.000
_cell.length_b   1.000
_cell.length_c   1.000
_cell.angle_alpha   90.00
_cell.angle_beta   90.00
_cell.angle_gamma   90.00
#
_symmetry.space_group_name_H-M   'P 1'
#
loop_
_entity.id
_entity.type
_entity.pdbx_description
1 polymer ?
#
loop_
_entity_poly.entity_id
_entity_poly.type
_entity_poly.pdbx_seq_one_letter_code
_entity_poly.pdbx_strand_id
1 'polypeptide(L)'
;IVLFNDKEEEIAGYVKHLFRMQKKTVNLFKIKYANVDSIRSLFNEFQVVFIPSINKPFVSKLLSSIGIMDSVSVVYGLDSWKQYENLDIDNLMELDVHLPISNFYNNQNNYEKSFLNLFEKKYNTNQGKYTFLGYNIVMHFCLTKNIFSFKKHNLGINENISAPIFHYLDYRLIKAD
;
A
#
# COMPACT_ATOMS: atom_id res chain seq x y z
N ILE A 1 -0.11 15.01 -5.86
CA ILE A 1 -1.55 15.29 -5.70
C ILE A 1 -2.26 14.12 -5.04
N VAL A 2 -3.46 14.34 -4.48
CA VAL A 2 -4.33 13.29 -3.96
C VAL A 2 -5.63 13.29 -4.75
N LEU A 3 -5.99 12.12 -5.32
CA LEU A 3 -7.25 11.92 -6.03
C LEU A 3 -8.16 11.04 -5.18
N PHE A 4 -9.35 11.50 -4.85
CA PHE A 4 -10.26 10.82 -3.94
C PHE A 4 -11.73 11.04 -4.33
N ASN A 5 -12.62 10.19 -3.85
CA ASN A 5 -14.06 10.36 -4.00
C ASN A 5 -14.72 10.76 -2.66
N ASP A 6 -16.04 10.86 -2.64
CA ASP A 6 -16.79 11.31 -1.46
C ASP A 6 -16.51 10.48 -0.19
N LYS A 7 -16.20 9.19 -0.33
CA LYS A 7 -15.98 8.27 0.81
C LYS A 7 -14.61 8.44 1.45
N GLU A 8 -13.64 8.94 0.72
CA GLU A 8 -12.26 9.13 1.18
C GLU A 8 -11.93 10.57 1.58
N GLU A 9 -12.92 11.44 1.69
CA GLU A 9 -12.72 12.87 1.99
C GLU A 9 -12.00 13.10 3.32
N GLU A 10 -12.32 12.33 4.35
CA GLU A 10 -11.65 12.38 5.66
C GLU A 10 -10.17 12.00 5.56
N ILE A 11 -9.87 10.93 4.85
CA ILE A 11 -8.48 10.48 4.63
C ILE A 11 -7.68 11.52 3.86
N ALA A 12 -8.26 12.09 2.80
CA ALA A 12 -7.63 13.14 2.02
C ALA A 12 -7.33 14.38 2.87
N GLY A 13 -8.26 14.77 3.73
CA GLY A 13 -8.08 15.85 4.70
C GLY A 13 -6.94 15.58 5.68
N TYR A 14 -6.84 14.35 6.19
CA TYR A 14 -5.75 13.94 7.07
C TYR A 14 -4.38 13.97 6.37
N VAL A 15 -4.30 13.50 5.13
CA VAL A 15 -3.07 13.58 4.31
C VAL A 15 -2.64 15.03 4.14
N LYS A 16 -3.56 15.92 3.81
CA LYS A 16 -3.27 17.36 3.70
C LYS A 16 -2.69 17.94 5.00
N HIS A 17 -3.27 17.55 6.14
CA HIS A 17 -2.80 17.97 7.46
C HIS A 17 -1.35 17.49 7.70
N LEU A 18 -1.03 16.22 7.42
CA LEU A 18 0.32 15.68 7.58
C LEU A 18 1.36 16.42 6.71
N PHE A 19 1.04 16.70 5.45
CA PHE A 19 1.93 17.45 4.57
C PHE A 19 2.16 18.85 5.11
N ARG A 20 1.12 19.53 5.60
CA ARG A 20 1.22 20.86 6.19
C ARG A 20 2.12 20.87 7.43
N MET A 21 2.04 19.84 8.29
CA MET A 21 2.94 19.70 9.44
C MET A 21 4.41 19.60 9.02
N GLN A 22 4.69 19.00 7.88
CA GLN A 22 6.04 18.90 7.30
C GLN A 22 6.42 20.13 6.44
N LYS A 23 5.65 21.21 6.48
CA LYS A 23 5.83 22.42 5.65
C LYS A 23 5.84 22.12 4.14
N LYS A 24 5.12 21.07 3.72
CA LYS A 24 4.92 20.67 2.31
C LYS A 24 3.49 20.96 1.88
N THR A 25 3.31 21.15 0.59
CA THR A 25 1.97 21.33 -0.02
C THR A 25 1.53 20.08 -0.75
N VAL A 26 0.24 19.82 -0.73
CA VAL A 26 -0.39 18.75 -1.51
C VAL A 26 -1.73 19.28 -2.06
N ASN A 27 -1.98 19.04 -3.32
CA ASN A 27 -3.23 19.40 -3.97
C ASN A 27 -4.23 18.25 -3.82
N LEU A 28 -5.46 18.57 -3.41
CA LEU A 28 -6.55 17.62 -3.24
C LEU A 28 -7.57 17.81 -4.36
N PHE A 29 -7.90 16.72 -5.07
CA PHE A 29 -8.92 16.73 -6.11
C PHE A 29 -9.97 15.67 -5.82
N LYS A 30 -11.19 16.13 -5.59
CA LYS A 30 -12.35 15.27 -5.40
C LYS A 30 -12.93 14.88 -6.74
N ILE A 31 -12.88 13.61 -7.07
CA ILE A 31 -13.29 13.07 -8.37
C ILE A 31 -14.52 12.18 -8.19
N LYS A 32 -15.61 12.51 -8.87
CA LYS A 32 -16.76 11.62 -8.98
C LYS A 32 -16.49 10.55 -10.03
N TYR A 33 -16.97 9.34 -9.81
CA TYR A 33 -16.78 8.22 -10.74
C TYR A 33 -17.19 8.56 -12.18
N ALA A 34 -18.30 9.28 -12.35
CA ALA A 34 -18.78 9.72 -13.67
C ALA A 34 -17.82 10.69 -14.39
N ASN A 35 -16.98 11.39 -13.65
CA ASN A 35 -16.12 12.45 -14.16
C ASN A 35 -14.63 12.04 -14.18
N VAL A 36 -14.30 10.74 -14.04
CA VAL A 36 -12.91 10.28 -14.03
C VAL A 36 -12.17 10.68 -15.30
N ASP A 37 -12.84 10.66 -16.44
CA ASP A 37 -12.21 11.01 -17.73
C ASP A 37 -11.84 12.49 -17.85
N SER A 38 -12.40 13.37 -16.99
CA SER A 38 -12.10 14.81 -16.97
C SER A 38 -10.83 15.16 -16.19
N ILE A 39 -10.19 14.20 -15.55
CA ILE A 39 -8.97 14.44 -14.74
C ILE A 39 -7.79 14.94 -15.56
N ARG A 40 -7.78 14.71 -16.89
CA ARG A 40 -6.68 15.13 -17.76
C ARG A 40 -6.34 16.61 -17.63
N SER A 41 -7.33 17.45 -17.41
CA SER A 41 -7.14 18.88 -17.22
C SER A 41 -6.45 19.26 -15.90
N LEU A 42 -6.30 18.32 -14.97
CA LEU A 42 -5.65 18.53 -13.68
C LEU A 42 -4.14 18.33 -13.73
N PHE A 43 -3.63 17.73 -14.80
CA PHE A 43 -2.24 17.37 -14.95
C PHE A 43 -1.58 18.20 -16.06
N ASN A 44 -0.82 19.20 -15.69
CA ASN A 44 -0.03 20.01 -16.62
C ASN A 44 1.46 19.64 -16.63
N GLU A 45 1.92 18.92 -15.62
CA GLU A 45 3.30 18.54 -15.41
C GLU A 45 3.38 17.13 -14.78
N PHE A 46 4.57 16.58 -14.80
CA PHE A 46 4.90 15.30 -14.20
C PHE A 46 4.63 15.29 -12.68
N GLN A 47 3.77 14.38 -12.21
CA GLN A 47 3.28 14.44 -10.85
C GLN A 47 3.25 13.08 -10.15
N VAL A 48 3.45 13.12 -8.85
CA VAL A 48 3.20 12.00 -7.96
C VAL A 48 1.73 12.03 -7.53
N VAL A 49 1.05 10.91 -7.71
CA VAL A 49 -0.39 10.76 -7.42
C VAL A 49 -0.60 9.79 -6.27
N PHE A 50 -1.39 10.17 -5.29
CA PHE A 50 -1.87 9.26 -4.24
C PHE A 50 -3.38 9.06 -4.36
N ILE A 51 -3.81 7.79 -4.35
CA ILE A 51 -5.22 7.41 -4.49
C ILE A 51 -5.63 6.57 -3.26
N PRO A 52 -6.18 7.20 -2.21
CA PRO A 52 -6.57 6.52 -0.96
C PRO A 52 -7.92 5.81 -1.07
N SER A 53 -8.20 5.10 -2.16
CA SER A 53 -9.52 4.48 -2.37
C SER A 53 -9.46 2.95 -2.36
N ILE A 54 -10.44 2.35 -1.69
CA ILE A 54 -10.72 0.90 -1.71
C ILE A 54 -11.80 0.52 -2.71
N ASN A 55 -12.35 1.47 -3.45
CA ASN A 55 -13.39 1.24 -4.44
C ASN A 55 -12.76 0.73 -5.75
N LYS A 56 -12.80 -0.59 -5.98
CA LYS A 56 -12.19 -1.25 -7.15
C LYS A 56 -12.58 -0.61 -8.49
N PRO A 57 -13.88 -0.40 -8.83
CA PRO A 57 -14.26 0.22 -10.09
C PRO A 57 -13.72 1.65 -10.26
N PHE A 58 -13.72 2.43 -9.19
CA PHE A 58 -13.17 3.78 -9.21
C PHE A 58 -11.66 3.77 -9.46
N VAL A 59 -10.92 2.93 -8.74
CA VAL A 59 -9.47 2.78 -8.89
C VAL A 59 -9.10 2.32 -10.29
N SER A 60 -9.75 1.26 -10.80
CA SER A 60 -9.49 0.72 -12.13
C SER A 60 -9.72 1.78 -13.22
N LYS A 61 -10.87 2.47 -13.19
CA LYS A 61 -11.18 3.52 -14.15
C LYS A 61 -10.19 4.69 -14.06
N LEU A 62 -9.81 5.05 -12.83
CA LEU A 62 -8.87 6.14 -12.59
C LEU A 62 -7.46 5.80 -13.13
N LEU A 63 -6.95 4.60 -12.85
CA LEU A 63 -5.66 4.14 -13.38
C LEU A 63 -5.64 4.10 -14.90
N SER A 64 -6.69 3.56 -15.53
CA SER A 64 -6.80 3.55 -17.00
C SER A 64 -6.84 4.96 -17.58
N SER A 65 -7.45 5.92 -16.91
CA SER A 65 -7.48 7.31 -17.39
C SER A 65 -6.15 8.04 -17.17
N ILE A 66 -5.41 7.69 -16.11
CA ILE A 66 -4.07 8.23 -15.84
C ILE A 66 -3.03 7.60 -16.77
N GLY A 67 -3.11 6.30 -17.07
CA GLY A 67 -2.15 5.59 -17.92
C GLY A 67 -2.05 6.12 -19.35
N ILE A 68 -3.03 6.92 -19.79
CA ILE A 68 -2.98 7.59 -21.09
C ILE A 68 -2.23 8.93 -21.05
N MET A 69 -1.69 9.31 -19.87
CA MET A 69 -1.08 10.63 -19.65
C MET A 69 0.41 10.50 -19.40
N ASP A 70 1.22 11.12 -20.23
CA ASP A 70 2.68 11.16 -20.07
C ASP A 70 3.15 12.02 -18.88
N SER A 71 2.22 12.70 -18.19
CA SER A 71 2.50 13.66 -17.12
C SER A 71 2.51 13.05 -15.72
N VAL A 72 2.16 11.77 -15.55
CA VAL A 72 2.17 11.08 -14.27
C VAL A 72 3.37 10.16 -14.17
N SER A 73 4.15 10.28 -13.09
CA SER A 73 5.38 9.51 -12.91
C SER A 73 5.23 8.31 -11.99
N VAL A 74 4.52 8.51 -10.91
CA VAL A 74 4.40 7.50 -9.85
C VAL A 74 3.02 7.57 -9.24
N VAL A 75 2.40 6.43 -9.05
CA VAL A 75 1.12 6.32 -8.36
C VAL A 75 1.28 5.55 -7.06
N TYR A 76 0.85 6.15 -5.96
CA TYR A 76 0.74 5.48 -4.66
C TYR A 76 -0.69 5.04 -4.41
N GLY A 77 -0.87 3.75 -4.12
CA GLY A 77 -2.15 3.15 -3.79
C GLY A 77 -2.22 2.62 -2.36
N LEU A 78 -3.13 1.68 -2.13
CA LEU A 78 -3.33 1.02 -0.83
C LEU A 78 -2.97 -0.47 -0.90
N ASP A 79 -2.59 -1.07 0.23
CA ASP A 79 -2.29 -2.50 0.37
C ASP A 79 -3.40 -3.41 -0.21
N SER A 80 -4.66 -2.99 -0.11
CA SER A 80 -5.80 -3.74 -0.63
C SER A 80 -5.78 -3.95 -2.14
N TRP A 81 -5.08 -3.11 -2.91
CA TRP A 81 -5.05 -3.20 -4.38
C TRP A 81 -4.37 -4.47 -4.88
N LYS A 82 -3.42 -5.02 -4.15
CA LYS A 82 -2.78 -6.30 -4.50
C LYS A 82 -3.77 -7.48 -4.63
N GLN A 83 -4.99 -7.33 -4.09
CA GLN A 83 -6.05 -8.33 -4.14
C GLN A 83 -7.06 -8.07 -5.27
N TYR A 84 -6.86 -7.04 -6.10
CA TYR A 84 -7.79 -6.67 -7.15
C TYR A 84 -7.43 -7.38 -8.44
N GLU A 85 -8.08 -8.51 -8.70
CA GLU A 85 -7.88 -9.36 -9.88
C GLU A 85 -8.12 -8.64 -11.22
N ASN A 86 -8.85 -7.53 -11.20
CA ASN A 86 -9.26 -6.80 -12.41
C ASN A 86 -8.39 -5.57 -12.70
N LEU A 87 -7.31 -5.34 -11.95
CA LEU A 87 -6.36 -4.30 -12.32
C LEU A 87 -5.45 -4.81 -13.41
N ASP A 88 -5.36 -4.04 -14.49
CA ASP A 88 -4.45 -4.31 -15.57
C ASP A 88 -3.00 -4.15 -15.07
N ILE A 89 -2.24 -5.24 -15.12
CA ILE A 89 -0.87 -5.25 -14.62
C ILE A 89 0.05 -4.37 -15.47
N ASP A 90 -0.23 -4.24 -16.75
CA ASP A 90 0.55 -3.36 -17.64
C ASP A 90 0.39 -1.90 -17.21
N ASN A 91 -0.84 -1.46 -16.91
CA ASN A 91 -1.08 -0.15 -16.33
C ASN A 91 -0.39 0.05 -14.97
N LEU A 92 -0.33 -0.99 -14.13
CA LEU A 92 0.34 -0.91 -12.83
C LEU A 92 1.85 -0.73 -12.98
N MET A 93 2.45 -1.34 -14.00
CA MET A 93 3.89 -1.19 -14.31
C MET A 93 4.19 0.15 -14.96
N GLU A 94 3.41 0.56 -15.98
CA GLU A 94 3.61 1.82 -16.70
C GLU A 94 3.48 3.05 -15.78
N LEU A 95 2.57 2.98 -14.81
CA LEU A 95 2.36 4.03 -13.83
C LEU A 95 3.27 3.92 -12.60
N ASP A 96 4.22 3.00 -12.59
CA ASP A 96 5.09 2.72 -11.44
C ASP A 96 4.29 2.72 -10.12
N VAL A 97 3.27 1.84 -10.06
CA VAL A 97 2.35 1.81 -8.91
C VAL A 97 3.04 1.27 -7.67
N HIS A 98 3.07 2.09 -6.63
CA HIS A 98 3.66 1.79 -5.33
C HIS A 98 2.58 1.47 -4.30
N LEU A 99 2.71 0.34 -3.60
CA LEU A 99 1.78 -0.10 -2.57
C LEU A 99 2.48 -0.27 -1.22
N PRO A 100 1.99 0.35 -0.13
CA PRO A 100 2.46 0.07 1.22
C PRO A 100 1.93 -1.29 1.67
N ILE A 101 2.80 -2.26 1.92
CA ILE A 101 2.37 -3.60 2.35
C ILE A 101 2.57 -3.76 3.84
N SER A 102 1.49 -3.73 4.59
CA SER A 102 1.49 -3.77 6.07
C SER A 102 1.85 -5.13 6.67
N ASN A 103 1.62 -6.21 5.94
CA ASN A 103 1.83 -7.59 6.41
C ASN A 103 2.94 -8.31 5.60
N PHE A 104 4.02 -7.60 5.36
CA PHE A 104 5.17 -8.19 4.70
C PHE A 104 6.01 -8.94 5.74
N TYR A 105 6.40 -10.18 5.40
CA TYR A 105 7.44 -10.88 6.14
C TYR A 105 8.72 -10.95 5.29
N ASN A 106 9.85 -10.79 5.96
CA ASN A 106 11.14 -10.82 5.28
C ASN A 106 11.64 -12.26 5.16
N ASN A 107 11.57 -12.82 3.96
CA ASN A 107 12.08 -14.16 3.66
C ASN A 107 13.59 -14.36 3.97
N GLN A 108 14.30 -13.30 4.30
CA GLN A 108 15.73 -13.37 4.65
C GLN A 108 15.97 -13.72 6.12
N ASN A 109 14.94 -13.62 6.97
CA ASN A 109 15.05 -13.95 8.38
C ASN A 109 14.94 -15.48 8.60
N ASN A 110 15.98 -16.09 9.15
CA ASN A 110 16.03 -17.53 9.38
C ASN A 110 14.94 -18.05 10.34
N TYR A 111 14.53 -17.25 11.32
CA TYR A 111 13.44 -17.61 12.25
C TYR A 111 12.11 -17.68 11.53
N GLU A 112 11.86 -16.73 10.64
CA GLU A 112 10.65 -16.67 9.85
C GLU A 112 10.55 -17.84 8.87
N LYS A 113 11.64 -18.15 8.18
CA LYS A 113 11.73 -19.35 7.31
C LYS A 113 11.47 -20.64 8.07
N SER A 114 12.09 -20.79 9.23
CA SER A 114 11.91 -21.99 10.06
C SER A 114 10.46 -22.13 10.52
N PHE A 115 9.83 -21.05 10.93
CA PHE A 115 8.42 -21.06 11.31
C PHE A 115 7.53 -21.47 10.14
N LEU A 116 7.71 -20.88 8.96
CA LEU A 116 6.92 -21.19 7.77
C LEU A 116 7.06 -22.66 7.36
N ASN A 117 8.27 -23.17 7.32
CA ASN A 117 8.53 -24.58 7.00
C ASN A 117 7.84 -25.54 7.99
N LEU A 118 7.89 -25.21 9.29
CA LEU A 118 7.20 -25.99 10.32
C LEU A 118 5.68 -25.88 10.19
N PHE A 119 5.16 -24.71 9.85
CA PHE A 119 3.74 -24.48 9.65
C PHE A 119 3.21 -25.31 8.47
N GLU A 120 3.88 -25.21 7.30
CA GLU A 120 3.51 -25.98 6.11
C GLU A 120 3.57 -27.49 6.37
N LYS A 121 4.66 -27.96 7.00
CA LYS A 121 4.81 -29.37 7.35
C LYS A 121 3.72 -29.89 8.32
N LYS A 122 3.30 -29.05 9.25
CA LYS A 122 2.31 -29.43 10.27
C LYS A 122 0.88 -29.40 9.75
N TYR A 123 0.54 -28.39 8.96
CA TYR A 123 -0.83 -28.12 8.55
C TYR A 123 -1.12 -28.46 7.09
N ASN A 124 -0.08 -28.81 6.32
CA ASN A 124 -0.15 -29.13 4.87
C ASN A 124 -0.87 -28.05 4.07
N THR A 125 -0.62 -26.80 4.42
CA THR A 125 -1.20 -25.60 3.78
C THR A 125 -0.23 -24.44 3.83
N ASN A 126 -0.34 -23.54 2.86
CA ASN A 126 0.42 -22.29 2.86
C ASN A 126 -0.07 -21.34 3.95
N GLN A 127 0.79 -20.42 4.37
CA GLN A 127 0.48 -19.41 5.35
C GLN A 127 -0.64 -18.47 4.86
N GLY A 128 -1.63 -18.25 5.70
CA GLY A 128 -2.65 -17.22 5.48
C GLY A 128 -2.18 -15.84 5.94
N LYS A 129 -2.98 -14.82 5.58
CA LYS A 129 -2.70 -13.40 5.88
C LYS A 129 -2.31 -13.12 7.34
N TYR A 130 -2.86 -13.86 8.28
CA TYR A 130 -2.67 -13.62 9.72
C TYR A 130 -1.75 -14.63 10.41
N THR A 131 -1.23 -15.62 9.69
CA THR A 131 -0.36 -16.67 10.26
C THR A 131 0.87 -16.06 10.94
N PHE A 132 1.52 -15.14 10.23
CA PHE A 132 2.74 -14.50 10.72
C PHE A 132 2.46 -13.49 11.83
N LEU A 133 1.37 -12.75 11.71
CA LEU A 133 0.92 -11.83 12.76
C LEU A 133 0.63 -12.59 14.06
N GLY A 134 -0.07 -13.72 13.98
CA GLY A 134 -0.35 -14.58 15.14
C GLY A 134 0.93 -15.11 15.79
N TYR A 135 1.87 -15.61 14.97
CA TYR A 135 3.18 -16.04 15.46
C TYR A 135 3.91 -14.91 16.20
N ASN A 136 4.00 -13.73 15.60
CA ASN A 136 4.69 -12.59 16.19
C ASN A 136 4.04 -12.14 17.51
N ILE A 137 2.71 -12.14 17.59
CA ILE A 137 1.97 -11.83 18.82
C ILE A 137 2.37 -12.81 19.93
N VAL A 138 2.28 -14.11 19.67
CA VAL A 138 2.63 -15.16 20.65
C VAL A 138 4.08 -15.04 21.08
N MET A 139 5.02 -14.92 20.12
CA MET A 139 6.44 -14.77 20.43
C MET A 139 6.73 -13.55 21.27
N HIS A 140 6.07 -12.42 20.97
CA HIS A 140 6.23 -11.21 21.76
C HIS A 140 5.81 -11.43 23.22
N PHE A 141 4.62 -12.00 23.45
CA PHE A 141 4.15 -12.27 24.83
C PHE A 141 5.00 -13.31 25.56
N CYS A 142 5.49 -14.33 24.85
CA CYS A 142 6.36 -15.35 25.44
C CYS A 142 7.74 -14.79 25.83
N LEU A 143 8.31 -13.91 25.00
CA LEU A 143 9.67 -13.42 25.22
C LEU A 143 9.75 -12.19 26.12
N THR A 144 8.81 -11.26 26.02
CA THR A 144 8.95 -9.95 26.67
C THR A 144 8.09 -9.79 27.91
N LYS A 145 7.03 -10.55 28.05
CA LYS A 145 6.02 -10.44 29.13
C LYS A 145 5.47 -9.00 29.33
N ASN A 146 5.68 -8.13 28.34
CA ASN A 146 5.36 -6.71 28.42
C ASN A 146 4.43 -6.30 27.27
N ILE A 147 3.15 -6.08 27.61
CA ILE A 147 2.09 -5.73 26.66
C ILE A 147 2.37 -4.38 25.96
N PHE A 148 3.00 -3.43 26.64
CA PHE A 148 3.24 -2.09 26.11
C PHE A 148 4.39 -2.01 25.10
N SER A 149 5.29 -2.98 25.08
CA SER A 149 6.41 -3.03 24.12
C SER A 149 6.06 -3.72 22.80
N PHE A 150 4.84 -4.28 22.68
CA PHE A 150 4.41 -5.01 21.48
C PHE A 150 4.58 -4.19 20.19
N LYS A 151 4.21 -2.92 20.22
CA LYS A 151 4.37 -2.01 19.06
C LYS A 151 5.82 -1.80 18.63
N LYS A 152 6.76 -1.96 19.54
CA LYS A 152 8.17 -1.60 19.32
C LYS A 152 9.02 -2.74 18.72
N HIS A 153 8.67 -4.01 18.95
CA HIS A 153 9.57 -5.13 18.63
C HIS A 153 9.17 -5.99 17.43
N ASN A 154 7.89 -6.20 17.17
CA ASN A 154 7.48 -7.30 16.31
C ASN A 154 6.69 -6.94 15.06
N LEU A 155 6.25 -5.71 14.91
CA LEU A 155 5.59 -5.28 13.68
C LEU A 155 6.56 -4.57 12.71
N GLY A 156 7.86 -4.57 13.00
CA GLY A 156 8.80 -3.70 12.30
C GLY A 156 8.45 -2.22 12.51
N ILE A 157 7.59 -1.96 13.49
CA ILE A 157 7.13 -0.64 13.83
C ILE A 157 8.19 -0.03 14.75
N ASN A 158 9.25 0.47 14.16
CA ASN A 158 9.94 1.63 14.71
C ASN A 158 8.91 2.75 14.83
N GLU A 159 9.11 3.71 15.71
CA GLU A 159 8.26 4.91 15.85
C GLU A 159 8.04 5.67 14.53
N ASN A 160 8.83 5.36 13.51
CA ASN A 160 8.62 5.66 12.09
C ASN A 160 8.03 4.42 11.41
N ILE A 161 6.72 4.23 11.52
CA ILE A 161 6.00 3.18 10.80
C ILE A 161 6.09 3.48 9.31
N SER A 162 7.09 2.96 8.67
CA SER A 162 7.04 2.81 7.22
C SER A 162 6.69 1.36 6.93
N ALA A 163 5.46 1.11 6.55
CA ALA A 163 5.15 -0.13 5.84
C ALA A 163 6.11 -0.18 4.64
N PRO A 164 6.81 -1.29 4.38
CA PRO A 164 7.66 -1.38 3.22
C PRO A 164 6.82 -1.11 1.97
N ILE A 165 7.36 -0.28 1.10
CA ILE A 165 6.71 0.08 -0.15
C ILE A 165 7.14 -0.94 -1.21
N PHE A 166 6.21 -1.38 -2.03
CA PHE A 166 6.43 -2.29 -3.15
C PHE A 166 5.92 -1.64 -4.41
N HIS A 167 6.56 -1.95 -5.54
CA HIS A 167 6.12 -1.54 -6.85
C HIS A 167 6.10 -2.73 -7.83
N TYR A 168 5.38 -2.58 -8.92
CA TYR A 168 5.31 -3.60 -9.95
C TYR A 168 6.48 -3.48 -10.93
N LEU A 169 7.27 -4.54 -11.05
CA LEU A 169 8.36 -4.66 -12.04
C LEU A 169 8.39 -6.09 -12.58
N ASP A 170 8.53 -6.24 -13.90
CA ASP A 170 8.57 -7.55 -14.57
C ASP A 170 7.44 -8.48 -14.13
N TYR A 171 6.19 -7.99 -14.08
CA TYR A 171 4.99 -8.70 -13.65
C TYR A 171 5.05 -9.23 -12.21
N ARG A 172 5.91 -8.67 -11.39
CA ARG A 172 6.08 -9.04 -9.97
C ARG A 172 6.02 -7.81 -9.08
N LEU A 173 5.54 -8.03 -7.87
CA LEU A 173 5.55 -7.02 -6.83
C LEU A 173 6.87 -7.14 -6.06
N ILE A 174 7.76 -6.18 -6.23
CA ILE A 174 9.07 -6.14 -5.57
C ILE A 174 9.15 -4.97 -4.58
N LYS A 175 10.01 -5.12 -3.58
CA LYS A 175 10.22 -4.06 -2.60
C LYS A 175 10.95 -2.89 -3.27
N ALA A 176 10.40 -1.69 -3.12
CA ALA A 176 11.07 -0.47 -3.52
C ALA A 176 12.24 -0.15 -2.56
N ASP A 177 13.32 0.38 -3.10
CA ASP A 177 14.53 0.75 -2.34
C ASP A 177 14.33 2.00 -1.46
#